data_8a390787af8e31f552c8b7f1e5aa020b
#
_entry.id   8a390787af8e31f552c8b7f1e5aa020b
#
_cell.length_a   1.000
_cell.length_b   1.000
_cell.length_c   1.000
_cell.angle_alpha   90.00
_cell.angle_beta   90.00
_cell.angle_gamma   90.00
#
_symmetry.space_group_name_H-M   'P 1'
#
loop_
_entity.id
_entity.type
_entity.pdbx_description
1 polymer ?
#
loop_
_entity_poly.entity_id
_entity_poly.type
_entity_poly.pdbx_seq_one_letter_code
_entity_poly.pdbx_strand_id
1 'polypeptide(L)'
;MQRSEESVSALARRHRISPTTVQKWRKRTHAADARMGPKAIHSTVLTTEEEAMAVAFRRHTLLPLDDCLYALQPTIPHLTRSSLHRCLQRHGISRLPALEGEAAEKKRFKAYPIGYFHVDIAQVQTAEGRLQLFVAIDRTSKYAVAKLEEKATIAITSAFLEALIEIVPYGIHTVLTDNGVQFCHAPRNRNSPIAQYSLHMFDRICREHGIEHRLTKPNHPWTNGQVERMNRTIKDATVKRYHCGSHDELLHHLQLFIDAYNHGRRLKTLRGLTPYKNVARTWTEDPSRFKIHPYHHTSGLNS
;
A
#
# COMPACT_ATOMS: atom_id res chain seq x y z
N MET A 1 -13.80 44.62 33.10
CA MET A 1 -15.02 45.09 32.40
C MET A 1 -16.27 44.30 32.75
N GLN A 2 -16.24 42.98 32.77
CA GLN A 2 -17.42 42.11 33.04
C GLN A 2 -18.01 42.32 34.45
N ARG A 3 -17.19 42.58 35.46
CA ARG A 3 -17.59 42.75 36.87
C ARG A 3 -17.69 44.22 37.31
N SER A 4 -17.58 45.16 36.39
CA SER A 4 -17.63 46.60 36.74
C SER A 4 -19.05 47.10 36.68
N GLU A 5 -19.48 47.78 37.71
CA GLU A 5 -20.80 48.50 37.84
C GLU A 5 -20.80 49.82 37.09
N GLU A 6 -19.65 50.31 36.60
CA GLU A 6 -19.54 51.54 35.84
C GLU A 6 -20.36 51.51 34.54
N SER A 7 -20.90 52.69 34.16
CA SER A 7 -21.63 52.80 32.89
C SER A 7 -20.73 52.48 31.67
N VAL A 8 -21.34 52.02 30.58
CA VAL A 8 -20.61 51.71 29.32
C VAL A 8 -19.81 52.92 28.84
N SER A 9 -20.39 54.12 28.97
CA SER A 9 -19.72 55.36 28.54
C SER A 9 -18.54 55.76 29.45
N ALA A 10 -18.63 55.48 30.76
CA ALA A 10 -17.56 55.71 31.72
C ALA A 10 -16.36 54.76 31.42
N LEU A 11 -16.62 53.48 31.23
CA LEU A 11 -15.61 52.49 30.85
C LEU A 11 -14.97 52.77 29.47
N ALA A 12 -15.76 53.23 28.50
CA ALA A 12 -15.27 53.60 27.20
C ALA A 12 -14.27 54.77 27.29
N ARG A 13 -14.60 55.79 28.07
CA ARG A 13 -13.69 56.92 28.32
C ARG A 13 -12.45 56.52 29.11
N ARG A 14 -12.61 55.75 30.18
CA ARG A 14 -11.53 55.27 31.03
C ARG A 14 -10.47 54.43 30.25
N HIS A 15 -10.94 53.54 29.41
CA HIS A 15 -10.06 52.65 28.63
C HIS A 15 -9.73 53.16 27.22
N ARG A 16 -10.23 54.34 26.84
CA ARG A 16 -10.06 54.96 25.51
C ARG A 16 -10.44 54.03 24.35
N ILE A 17 -11.56 53.31 24.50
CA ILE A 17 -12.10 52.38 23.49
C ILE A 17 -13.55 52.75 23.16
N SER A 18 -14.07 52.21 22.04
CA SER A 18 -15.45 52.53 21.67
C SER A 18 -16.47 51.90 22.63
N PRO A 19 -17.65 52.52 22.83
CA PRO A 19 -18.71 51.93 23.64
C PRO A 19 -19.16 50.55 23.17
N THR A 20 -19.15 50.33 21.86
CA THR A 20 -19.44 49.01 21.23
C THR A 20 -18.44 47.95 21.65
N THR A 21 -17.18 48.32 21.78
CA THR A 21 -16.12 47.42 22.27
C THR A 21 -16.36 47.03 23.72
N VAL A 22 -16.77 47.98 24.58
CA VAL A 22 -17.12 47.71 25.98
C VAL A 22 -18.29 46.74 26.07
N GLN A 23 -19.37 46.98 25.27
CA GLN A 23 -20.51 46.09 25.22
C GLN A 23 -20.13 44.67 24.75
N LYS A 24 -19.26 44.56 23.73
CA LYS A 24 -18.74 43.28 23.25
C LYS A 24 -17.99 42.55 24.36
N TRP A 25 -17.12 43.22 25.10
CA TRP A 25 -16.37 42.62 26.21
C TRP A 25 -17.24 42.26 27.41
N ARG A 26 -18.32 42.99 27.70
CA ARG A 26 -19.28 42.62 28.74
C ARG A 26 -20.03 41.34 28.43
N LYS A 27 -20.31 41.05 27.15
CA LYS A 27 -21.02 39.86 26.69
C LYS A 27 -20.12 38.61 26.55
N ARG A 28 -18.80 38.78 26.58
CA ARG A 28 -17.84 37.66 26.46
C ARG A 28 -17.77 36.87 27.77
N THR A 29 -17.70 35.54 27.65
CA THR A 29 -17.48 34.63 28.77
C THR A 29 -16.00 34.38 29.07
N HIS A 30 -15.12 34.68 28.12
CA HIS A 30 -13.66 34.46 28.20
C HIS A 30 -12.87 35.54 27.44
N ALA A 31 -11.62 35.73 27.84
CA ALA A 31 -10.77 36.81 27.28
C ALA A 31 -10.15 36.42 25.91
N ALA A 32 -10.07 35.13 25.57
CA ALA A 32 -9.51 34.69 24.33
C ALA A 32 -10.33 35.13 23.11
N ASP A 33 -9.65 35.55 22.04
CA ASP A 33 -10.31 35.87 20.78
C ASP A 33 -10.89 34.63 20.12
N ALA A 34 -12.06 34.78 19.48
CA ALA A 34 -12.60 33.71 18.63
C ALA A 34 -11.65 33.45 17.46
N ARG A 35 -11.55 32.20 17.04
CA ARG A 35 -10.77 31.83 15.84
C ARG A 35 -11.24 32.68 14.67
N MET A 36 -10.26 33.27 13.97
CA MET A 36 -10.50 33.99 12.72
C MET A 36 -10.89 32.99 11.63
N GLY A 37 -11.84 33.34 10.77
CA GLY A 37 -12.30 32.53 9.66
C GLY A 37 -13.79 32.19 9.69
N PRO A 38 -14.32 31.54 8.68
CA PRO A 38 -15.72 31.15 8.62
C PRO A 38 -16.06 30.13 9.71
N LYS A 39 -17.25 30.31 10.35
CA LYS A 39 -17.74 29.37 11.37
C LYS A 39 -18.04 27.99 10.82
N ALA A 40 -18.52 27.91 9.58
CA ALA A 40 -18.72 26.69 8.84
C ALA A 40 -17.75 26.69 7.66
N ILE A 41 -16.86 25.69 7.59
CA ILE A 41 -15.86 25.57 6.55
C ILE A 41 -16.45 24.68 5.46
N HIS A 42 -16.79 25.29 4.32
CA HIS A 42 -17.26 24.59 3.12
C HIS A 42 -16.14 24.45 2.09
N SER A 43 -16.27 23.49 1.18
CA SER A 43 -15.42 23.45 0.00
C SER A 43 -15.80 24.58 -0.96
N THR A 44 -14.81 25.20 -1.57
CA THR A 44 -14.99 26.14 -2.67
C THR A 44 -14.79 25.47 -4.04
N VAL A 45 -14.39 24.22 -4.06
CA VAL A 45 -13.99 23.47 -5.28
C VAL A 45 -14.88 22.25 -5.49
N LEU A 46 -15.25 21.55 -4.42
CA LEU A 46 -16.06 20.32 -4.47
C LEU A 46 -17.51 20.62 -4.09
N THR A 47 -18.44 20.03 -4.83
CA THR A 47 -19.85 20.02 -4.46
C THR A 47 -20.11 19.13 -3.23
N THR A 48 -21.29 19.21 -2.64
CA THR A 48 -21.66 18.37 -1.48
C THR A 48 -21.64 16.87 -1.85
N GLU A 49 -22.09 16.55 -3.06
CA GLU A 49 -22.13 15.17 -3.58
C GLU A 49 -20.71 14.63 -3.79
N GLU A 50 -19.82 15.44 -4.39
CA GLU A 50 -18.42 15.08 -4.60
C GLU A 50 -17.66 14.90 -3.29
N GLU A 51 -17.92 15.74 -2.29
CA GLU A 51 -17.38 15.53 -0.94
C GLU A 51 -17.88 14.22 -0.32
N ALA A 52 -19.19 13.96 -0.40
CA ALA A 52 -19.77 12.72 0.11
C ALA A 52 -19.16 11.49 -0.57
N MET A 53 -18.99 11.54 -1.89
CA MET A 53 -18.34 10.48 -2.67
C MET A 53 -16.89 10.26 -2.23
N ALA A 54 -16.10 11.33 -2.09
CA ALA A 54 -14.72 11.24 -1.66
C ALA A 54 -14.57 10.67 -0.24
N VAL A 55 -15.46 11.08 0.68
CA VAL A 55 -15.51 10.60 2.06
C VAL A 55 -15.92 9.13 2.12
N ALA A 56 -16.96 8.73 1.41
CA ALA A 56 -17.41 7.34 1.35
C ALA A 56 -16.31 6.44 0.76
N PHE A 57 -15.73 6.84 -0.37
CA PHE A 57 -14.64 6.10 -1.01
C PHE A 57 -13.47 5.88 -0.05
N ARG A 58 -13.00 6.95 0.63
CA ARG A 58 -11.89 6.87 1.59
C ARG A 58 -12.19 5.95 2.77
N ARG A 59 -13.41 6.02 3.34
CA ARG A 59 -13.83 5.20 4.48
C ARG A 59 -13.90 3.73 4.13
N HIS A 60 -14.42 3.40 2.94
CA HIS A 60 -14.59 2.01 2.52
C HIS A 60 -13.28 1.37 2.02
N THR A 61 -12.46 2.12 1.29
CA THR A 61 -11.26 1.56 0.67
C THR A 61 -10.02 1.62 1.57
N LEU A 62 -9.95 2.58 2.49
CA LEU A 62 -8.77 2.89 3.33
C LEU A 62 -7.49 3.11 2.50
N LEU A 63 -7.63 3.52 1.23
CA LEU A 63 -6.50 3.78 0.35
C LEU A 63 -5.75 5.06 0.77
N PRO A 64 -4.42 5.16 0.55
CA PRO A 64 -3.66 6.40 0.72
C PRO A 64 -4.25 7.56 -0.10
N LEU A 65 -3.95 8.81 0.32
CA LEU A 65 -4.49 10.02 -0.31
C LEU A 65 -4.31 10.06 -1.83
N ASP A 66 -3.09 9.74 -2.29
CA ASP A 66 -2.76 9.80 -3.72
C ASP A 66 -3.45 8.69 -4.51
N ASP A 67 -3.64 7.51 -3.94
CA ASP A 67 -4.38 6.40 -4.55
C ASP A 67 -5.88 6.74 -4.65
N CYS A 68 -6.45 7.38 -3.60
CA CYS A 68 -7.82 7.92 -3.65
C CYS A 68 -7.96 8.98 -4.74
N LEU A 69 -6.99 9.90 -4.87
CA LEU A 69 -7.00 10.92 -5.90
C LEU A 69 -7.08 10.30 -7.29
N TYR A 70 -6.17 9.38 -7.60
CA TYR A 70 -6.14 8.74 -8.92
C TYR A 70 -7.39 7.90 -9.23
N ALA A 71 -7.99 7.28 -8.22
CA ALA A 71 -9.22 6.51 -8.38
C ALA A 71 -10.43 7.41 -8.64
N LEU A 72 -10.49 8.59 -8.01
CA LEU A 72 -11.63 9.51 -8.10
C LEU A 72 -11.53 10.49 -9.29
N GLN A 73 -10.34 10.78 -9.80
CA GLN A 73 -10.15 11.71 -10.93
C GLN A 73 -10.97 11.39 -12.18
N PRO A 74 -11.22 10.15 -12.59
CA PRO A 74 -12.08 9.87 -13.74
C PRO A 74 -13.53 10.31 -13.52
N THR A 75 -14.01 10.33 -12.28
CA THR A 75 -15.38 10.76 -11.92
C THR A 75 -15.44 12.23 -11.55
N ILE A 76 -14.38 12.76 -10.93
CA ILE A 76 -14.24 14.15 -10.50
C ILE A 76 -12.98 14.74 -11.15
N PRO A 77 -13.02 15.16 -12.44
CA PRO A 77 -11.82 15.54 -13.20
C PRO A 77 -11.04 16.73 -12.63
N HIS A 78 -11.73 17.65 -11.95
CA HIS A 78 -11.12 18.83 -11.32
C HIS A 78 -10.58 18.55 -9.90
N LEU A 79 -10.68 17.31 -9.42
CA LEU A 79 -10.16 16.93 -8.10
C LEU A 79 -8.65 17.08 -8.05
N THR A 80 -8.18 17.93 -7.16
CA THR A 80 -6.74 18.10 -6.88
C THR A 80 -6.36 17.42 -5.57
N ARG A 81 -5.08 17.13 -5.41
CA ARG A 81 -4.55 16.58 -4.15
C ARG A 81 -4.87 17.48 -2.95
N SER A 82 -4.80 18.80 -3.14
CA SER A 82 -5.06 19.77 -2.08
C SER A 82 -6.53 19.85 -1.70
N SER A 83 -7.45 19.83 -2.69
CA SER A 83 -8.90 19.84 -2.43
C SER A 83 -9.34 18.56 -1.74
N LEU A 84 -8.86 17.40 -2.17
CA LEU A 84 -9.12 16.12 -1.53
C LEU A 84 -8.58 16.08 -0.09
N HIS A 85 -7.33 16.51 0.14
CA HIS A 85 -6.76 16.53 1.49
C HIS A 85 -7.55 17.42 2.44
N ARG A 86 -7.96 18.63 2.02
CA ARG A 86 -8.79 19.52 2.85
C ARG A 86 -10.17 18.94 3.11
N CYS A 87 -10.78 18.28 2.12
CA CYS A 87 -12.03 17.56 2.30
C CYS A 87 -11.89 16.50 3.40
N LEU A 88 -10.91 15.60 3.28
CA LEU A 88 -10.65 14.55 4.26
C LEU A 88 -10.27 15.09 5.64
N GLN A 89 -9.61 16.25 5.72
CA GLN A 89 -9.34 16.95 6.99
C GLN A 89 -10.63 17.45 7.66
N ARG A 90 -11.55 18.08 6.91
CA ARG A 90 -12.84 18.54 7.45
C ARG A 90 -13.64 17.39 8.07
N HIS A 91 -13.56 16.20 7.46
CA HIS A 91 -14.26 15.00 7.93
C HIS A 91 -13.43 14.14 8.91
N GLY A 92 -12.25 14.61 9.37
CA GLY A 92 -11.43 13.92 10.37
C GLY A 92 -10.78 12.61 9.90
N ILE A 93 -10.76 12.35 8.59
CA ILE A 93 -10.26 11.10 7.99
C ILE A 93 -9.02 11.31 7.08
N SER A 94 -8.31 12.42 7.27
CA SER A 94 -7.09 12.71 6.49
C SER A 94 -5.95 11.74 6.77
N ARG A 95 -5.89 11.20 7.99
CA ARG A 95 -4.92 10.16 8.38
C ARG A 95 -5.59 8.80 8.34
N LEU A 96 -4.87 7.80 7.84
CA LEU A 96 -5.28 6.40 8.04
C LEU A 96 -5.11 6.03 9.52
N PRO A 97 -5.94 5.12 10.04
CA PRO A 97 -5.70 4.55 11.37
C PRO A 97 -4.24 4.11 11.47
N ALA A 98 -3.54 4.57 12.50
CA ALA A 98 -2.14 4.21 12.71
C ALA A 98 -2.07 2.71 13.03
N LEU A 99 -1.40 1.97 12.15
CA LEU A 99 -0.81 0.69 12.53
C LEU A 99 0.54 1.04 13.16
N GLU A 100 0.74 0.65 14.41
CA GLU A 100 1.96 0.91 15.16
C GLU A 100 3.19 0.39 14.40
N GLY A 101 4.14 1.27 14.10
CA GLY A 101 5.41 0.95 13.42
C GLY A 101 6.13 2.20 12.93
N GLU A 102 7.34 2.39 13.39
CA GLU A 102 8.21 3.54 13.19
C GLU A 102 8.44 3.93 11.72
N ALA A 103 8.50 5.24 11.47
CA ALA A 103 8.83 5.82 10.16
C ALA A 103 10.35 5.71 9.91
N ALA A 104 10.76 4.78 9.05
CA ALA A 104 12.14 4.64 8.61
C ALA A 104 12.53 5.72 7.57
N GLU A 105 13.77 6.21 7.65
CA GLU A 105 14.36 7.19 6.72
C GLU A 105 14.26 6.76 5.24
N LYS A 106 13.91 7.70 4.37
CA LYS A 106 13.73 7.47 2.93
C LYS A 106 15.08 7.39 2.21
N LYS A 107 15.71 6.22 2.15
CA LYS A 107 16.84 5.97 1.24
C LYS A 107 16.33 5.79 -0.20
N ARG A 108 16.95 6.46 -1.18
CA ARG A 108 16.66 6.26 -2.60
C ARG A 108 17.18 4.88 -3.02
N PHE A 109 16.28 4.02 -3.47
CA PHE A 109 16.64 2.69 -3.97
C PHE A 109 17.14 2.79 -5.42
N LYS A 110 18.12 1.92 -5.75
CA LYS A 110 18.62 1.76 -7.12
C LYS A 110 17.45 1.37 -8.05
N ALA A 111 17.37 1.97 -9.23
CA ALA A 111 16.43 1.59 -10.27
C ALA A 111 16.85 0.25 -10.89
N TYR A 112 15.87 -0.62 -11.14
CA TYR A 112 16.07 -1.89 -11.81
C TYR A 112 15.08 -2.01 -12.98
N PRO A 113 15.41 -2.77 -14.04
CA PRO A 113 14.44 -3.08 -15.08
C PRO A 113 13.31 -3.95 -14.52
N ILE A 114 12.25 -4.13 -15.29
CA ILE A 114 11.16 -5.07 -15.00
C ILE A 114 11.73 -6.52 -14.95
N GLY A 115 11.19 -7.36 -14.06
CA GLY A 115 11.66 -8.73 -13.87
C GLY A 115 12.55 -8.93 -12.63
N TYR A 116 12.59 -7.96 -11.72
CA TYR A 116 13.21 -8.12 -10.39
C TYR A 116 12.12 -8.40 -9.35
N PHE A 117 11.98 -9.64 -8.94
CA PHE A 117 10.96 -10.03 -7.96
C PHE A 117 11.51 -10.11 -6.54
N HIS A 118 10.72 -9.63 -5.59
CA HIS A 118 10.86 -9.96 -4.17
C HIS A 118 9.86 -11.05 -3.85
N VAL A 119 10.31 -12.13 -3.25
CA VAL A 119 9.47 -13.26 -2.83
C VAL A 119 9.57 -13.43 -1.33
N ASP A 120 8.42 -13.65 -0.68
CA ASP A 120 8.34 -13.84 0.75
C ASP A 120 7.18 -14.80 1.10
N ILE A 121 7.27 -15.42 2.27
CA ILE A 121 6.24 -16.31 2.80
C ILE A 121 5.79 -15.77 4.15
N ALA A 122 4.49 -15.56 4.27
CA ALA A 122 3.91 -15.05 5.50
C ALA A 122 2.78 -15.98 5.99
N GLN A 123 2.69 -16.17 7.29
CA GLN A 123 1.62 -16.95 7.87
C GLN A 123 0.32 -16.15 7.96
N VAL A 124 -0.80 -16.77 7.62
CA VAL A 124 -2.17 -16.27 7.79
C VAL A 124 -3.01 -17.28 8.54
N GLN A 125 -4.09 -16.83 9.17
CA GLN A 125 -4.95 -17.66 10.01
C GLN A 125 -6.41 -17.50 9.58
N THR A 126 -7.12 -18.61 9.45
CA THR A 126 -8.58 -18.69 9.34
C THR A 126 -9.14 -19.45 10.55
N ALA A 127 -10.46 -19.61 10.64
CA ALA A 127 -11.06 -20.44 11.67
C ALA A 127 -10.70 -21.94 11.50
N GLU A 128 -10.46 -22.41 10.27
CA GLU A 128 -10.06 -23.80 9.97
C GLU A 128 -8.59 -24.09 10.29
N GLY A 129 -7.73 -23.06 10.41
CA GLY A 129 -6.33 -23.28 10.71
C GLY A 129 -5.39 -22.27 10.06
N ARG A 130 -4.10 -22.66 10.01
CA ARG A 130 -3.02 -21.82 9.48
C ARG A 130 -2.72 -22.16 8.04
N LEU A 131 -2.53 -21.10 7.23
CA LEU A 131 -2.03 -21.20 5.86
C LEU A 131 -0.75 -20.39 5.69
N GLN A 132 0.01 -20.74 4.67
CA GLN A 132 1.19 -20.02 4.22
C GLN A 132 0.82 -19.17 3.01
N LEU A 133 0.99 -17.87 3.13
CA LEU A 133 0.76 -16.91 2.06
C LEU A 133 2.09 -16.65 1.35
N PHE A 134 2.23 -17.19 0.16
CA PHE A 134 3.34 -16.91 -0.75
C PHE A 134 3.04 -15.63 -1.52
N VAL A 135 3.97 -14.70 -1.54
CA VAL A 135 3.83 -13.43 -2.25
C VAL A 135 5.08 -13.14 -3.05
N ALA A 136 4.90 -12.82 -4.33
CA ALA A 136 5.92 -12.29 -5.20
C ALA A 136 5.49 -10.91 -5.71
N ILE A 137 6.39 -9.93 -5.68
CA ILE A 137 6.13 -8.59 -6.20
C ILE A 137 7.30 -8.10 -7.04
N ASP A 138 7.03 -7.70 -8.27
CA ASP A 138 8.03 -7.04 -9.12
C ASP A 138 8.38 -5.67 -8.56
N ARG A 139 9.67 -5.44 -8.39
CA ARG A 139 10.19 -4.21 -7.80
C ARG A 139 9.87 -2.97 -8.63
N THR A 140 9.78 -3.09 -9.94
CA THR A 140 9.61 -1.98 -10.89
C THR A 140 8.16 -1.80 -11.27
N SER A 141 7.50 -2.82 -11.82
CA SER A 141 6.10 -2.74 -12.23
C SER A 141 5.12 -2.77 -11.07
N LYS A 142 5.53 -3.25 -9.90
CA LYS A 142 4.67 -3.54 -8.74
C LYS A 142 3.64 -4.64 -9.01
N TYR A 143 3.77 -5.37 -10.13
CA TYR A 143 2.92 -6.50 -10.42
C TYR A 143 3.12 -7.57 -9.35
N ALA A 144 2.02 -8.03 -8.78
CA ALA A 144 2.03 -8.95 -7.66
C ALA A 144 1.36 -10.27 -8.01
N VAL A 145 1.93 -11.35 -7.50
CA VAL A 145 1.39 -12.70 -7.56
C VAL A 145 1.34 -13.24 -6.14
N ALA A 146 0.24 -13.89 -5.76
CA ALA A 146 0.11 -14.50 -4.44
C ALA A 146 -0.60 -15.85 -4.52
N LYS A 147 -0.22 -16.78 -3.62
CA LYS A 147 -0.79 -18.11 -3.49
C LYS A 147 -0.90 -18.51 -2.03
N LEU A 148 -1.95 -19.25 -1.70
CA LEU A 148 -2.11 -19.87 -0.37
C LEU A 148 -1.76 -21.35 -0.46
N GLU A 149 -1.02 -21.83 0.54
CA GLU A 149 -0.63 -23.23 0.69
C GLU A 149 -0.72 -23.63 2.17
N GLU A 150 -0.94 -24.89 2.45
CA GLU A 150 -0.97 -25.38 3.83
C GLU A 150 0.43 -25.39 4.46
N LYS A 151 1.46 -25.63 3.66
CA LYS A 151 2.85 -25.80 4.12
C LYS A 151 3.82 -25.01 3.25
N ALA A 152 4.92 -24.57 3.86
CA ALA A 152 6.05 -23.96 3.16
C ALA A 152 7.22 -24.97 3.08
N THR A 153 7.08 -25.96 2.23
CA THR A 153 8.17 -26.91 1.94
C THR A 153 9.04 -26.43 0.78
N ILE A 154 10.25 -26.99 0.65
CA ILE A 154 11.15 -26.71 -0.47
C ILE A 154 10.44 -26.99 -1.81
N ALA A 155 9.73 -28.12 -1.92
CA ALA A 155 9.02 -28.49 -3.15
C ALA A 155 7.90 -27.50 -3.49
N ILE A 156 7.06 -27.12 -2.53
CA ILE A 156 5.97 -26.14 -2.73
C ILE A 156 6.52 -24.76 -3.09
N THR A 157 7.61 -24.34 -2.43
CA THR A 157 8.25 -23.05 -2.71
C THR A 157 8.87 -23.03 -4.11
N SER A 158 9.44 -24.16 -4.54
CA SER A 158 9.98 -24.33 -5.89
C SER A 158 8.89 -24.34 -6.94
N ALA A 159 7.78 -25.05 -6.71
CA ALA A 159 6.61 -25.04 -7.59
C ALA A 159 5.96 -23.64 -7.69
N PHE A 160 5.98 -22.86 -6.62
CA PHE A 160 5.54 -21.46 -6.67
C PHE A 160 6.43 -20.60 -7.58
N LEU A 161 7.76 -20.83 -7.57
CA LEU A 161 8.69 -20.13 -8.48
C LEU A 161 8.43 -20.51 -9.94
N GLU A 162 8.24 -21.80 -10.25
CA GLU A 162 7.88 -22.28 -11.60
C GLU A 162 6.58 -21.63 -12.09
N ALA A 163 5.54 -21.66 -11.27
CA ALA A 163 4.28 -20.99 -11.56
C ALA A 163 4.45 -19.48 -11.78
N LEU A 164 5.26 -18.80 -10.97
CA LEU A 164 5.57 -17.38 -11.14
C LEU A 164 6.26 -17.12 -12.49
N ILE A 165 7.21 -17.99 -12.89
CA ILE A 165 7.90 -17.87 -14.18
C ILE A 165 6.90 -18.02 -15.33
N GLU A 166 5.97 -18.94 -15.26
CA GLU A 166 4.96 -19.16 -16.32
C GLU A 166 3.98 -18.00 -16.45
N ILE A 167 3.48 -17.53 -15.31
CA ILE A 167 2.43 -16.50 -15.23
C ILE A 167 2.90 -15.14 -15.69
N VAL A 168 4.11 -14.75 -15.35
CA VAL A 168 4.60 -13.41 -15.66
C VAL A 168 4.91 -13.29 -17.15
N PRO A 169 4.32 -12.31 -17.88
CA PRO A 169 4.46 -12.20 -19.35
C PRO A 169 5.85 -11.75 -19.81
N TYR A 170 6.76 -11.43 -18.90
CA TYR A 170 8.12 -10.95 -19.18
C TYR A 170 9.18 -11.81 -18.50
N GLY A 171 10.43 -11.68 -18.93
CA GLY A 171 11.57 -12.41 -18.37
C GLY A 171 11.84 -11.98 -16.93
N ILE A 172 11.96 -12.95 -16.03
CA ILE A 172 12.46 -12.73 -14.67
C ILE A 172 13.96 -12.86 -14.70
N HIS A 173 14.69 -11.84 -14.26
CA HIS A 173 16.15 -11.86 -14.24
C HIS A 173 16.73 -11.96 -12.82
N THR A 174 15.99 -11.58 -11.80
CA THR A 174 16.46 -11.64 -10.40
C THR A 174 15.29 -11.95 -9.47
N VAL A 175 15.51 -12.86 -8.55
CA VAL A 175 14.59 -13.13 -7.42
C VAL A 175 15.33 -12.88 -6.12
N LEU A 176 14.76 -12.05 -5.25
CA LEU A 176 15.26 -11.77 -3.91
C LEU A 176 14.36 -12.45 -2.88
N THR A 177 14.94 -13.28 -2.03
CA THR A 177 14.25 -13.97 -0.93
C THR A 177 14.92 -13.66 0.40
N ASP A 178 14.30 -14.07 1.49
CA ASP A 178 14.96 -14.17 2.78
C ASP A 178 15.91 -15.39 2.83
N ASN A 179 16.50 -15.63 4.02
CA ASN A 179 17.42 -16.76 4.26
C ASN A 179 16.70 -18.02 4.78
N GLY A 180 15.40 -18.16 4.56
CA GLY A 180 14.62 -19.31 4.97
C GLY A 180 15.10 -20.61 4.33
N VAL A 181 14.98 -21.73 5.05
CA VAL A 181 15.42 -23.05 4.57
C VAL A 181 14.64 -23.53 3.34
N GLN A 182 13.48 -22.96 3.08
CA GLN A 182 12.67 -23.23 1.90
C GLN A 182 13.26 -22.58 0.62
N PHE A 183 14.12 -21.56 0.77
CA PHE A 183 14.75 -20.85 -0.34
C PHE A 183 16.24 -21.19 -0.52
N CYS A 184 16.93 -21.57 0.55
CA CYS A 184 18.37 -21.83 0.51
C CYS A 184 18.79 -22.84 1.59
N HIS A 185 19.99 -23.41 1.45
CA HIS A 185 20.56 -24.25 2.50
C HIS A 185 20.66 -23.49 3.84
N ALA A 186 20.36 -24.18 4.95
CA ALA A 186 20.52 -23.62 6.28
C ALA A 186 21.95 -23.08 6.47
N PRO A 187 22.16 -21.96 7.21
CA PRO A 187 23.49 -21.35 7.37
C PRO A 187 24.57 -22.33 7.81
N ARG A 188 24.24 -23.27 8.71
CA ARG A 188 25.14 -24.33 9.21
C ARG A 188 25.56 -25.33 8.13
N ASN A 189 24.76 -25.48 7.06
CA ASN A 189 24.98 -26.48 6.00
C ASN A 189 25.54 -25.85 4.71
N ARG A 190 25.63 -24.52 4.59
CA ARG A 190 26.07 -23.82 3.37
C ARG A 190 27.49 -24.18 2.97
N ASN A 191 28.36 -24.45 3.92
CA ASN A 191 29.76 -24.85 3.69
C ASN A 191 29.99 -26.34 3.85
N SER A 192 28.93 -27.17 3.98
CA SER A 192 29.06 -28.60 4.06
C SER A 192 29.45 -29.19 2.71
N PRO A 193 30.15 -30.35 2.67
CA PRO A 193 30.44 -31.04 1.42
C PRO A 193 29.19 -31.30 0.58
N ILE A 194 28.07 -31.62 1.20
CA ILE A 194 26.78 -31.86 0.54
C ILE A 194 26.30 -30.58 -0.19
N ALA A 195 26.40 -29.40 0.43
CA ALA A 195 25.99 -28.14 -0.20
C ALA A 195 26.87 -27.74 -1.39
N GLN A 196 28.11 -28.19 -1.42
CA GLN A 196 29.03 -27.99 -2.56
C GLN A 196 28.66 -28.87 -3.77
N TYR A 197 28.10 -30.04 -3.51
CA TYR A 197 27.73 -31.01 -4.56
C TYR A 197 26.24 -31.05 -4.90
N SER A 198 25.37 -30.54 -4.03
CA SER A 198 23.91 -30.54 -4.18
C SER A 198 23.37 -29.14 -4.13
N LEU A 199 22.96 -28.62 -5.29
CA LEU A 199 22.29 -27.31 -5.36
C LEU A 199 20.92 -27.39 -4.67
N HIS A 200 20.56 -26.35 -3.91
CA HIS A 200 19.20 -26.22 -3.40
C HIS A 200 18.19 -26.21 -4.56
N MET A 201 17.05 -26.86 -4.40
CA MET A 201 16.06 -27.02 -5.48
C MET A 201 15.62 -25.66 -6.06
N PHE A 202 15.40 -24.67 -5.20
CA PHE A 202 15.06 -23.30 -5.60
C PHE A 202 16.17 -22.66 -6.46
N ASP A 203 17.45 -22.80 -6.05
CA ASP A 203 18.61 -22.31 -6.80
C ASP A 203 18.77 -23.03 -8.15
N ARG A 204 18.43 -24.33 -8.20
CA ARG A 204 18.47 -25.12 -9.43
C ARG A 204 17.50 -24.56 -10.47
N ILE A 205 16.23 -24.32 -10.09
CA ILE A 205 15.23 -23.72 -10.97
C ILE A 205 15.66 -22.32 -11.43
N CYS A 206 16.17 -21.50 -10.51
CA CYS A 206 16.71 -20.19 -10.88
C CYS A 206 17.80 -20.31 -11.94
N ARG A 207 18.73 -21.26 -11.79
CA ARG A 207 19.82 -21.48 -12.75
C ARG A 207 19.30 -21.99 -14.09
N GLU A 208 18.37 -22.93 -14.12
CA GLU A 208 17.76 -23.49 -15.34
C GLU A 208 17.08 -22.39 -16.17
N HIS A 209 16.52 -21.39 -15.52
CA HIS A 209 15.84 -20.25 -16.16
C HIS A 209 16.71 -18.99 -16.31
N GLY A 210 18.02 -19.06 -15.99
CA GLY A 210 18.91 -17.89 -16.07
C GLY A 210 18.59 -16.78 -15.08
N ILE A 211 17.96 -17.10 -13.95
CA ILE A 211 17.53 -16.15 -12.92
C ILE A 211 18.63 -16.06 -11.85
N GLU A 212 19.02 -14.83 -11.51
CA GLU A 212 19.91 -14.59 -10.38
C GLU A 212 19.10 -14.68 -9.06
N HIS A 213 19.40 -15.69 -8.23
CA HIS A 213 18.84 -15.76 -6.89
C HIS A 213 19.69 -14.96 -5.91
N ARG A 214 19.10 -13.97 -5.25
CA ARG A 214 19.72 -13.15 -4.23
C ARG A 214 19.06 -13.39 -2.88
N LEU A 215 19.87 -13.47 -1.83
CA LEU A 215 19.41 -13.55 -0.45
C LEU A 215 19.52 -12.17 0.21
N THR A 216 18.57 -11.86 1.10
CA THR A 216 18.67 -10.67 1.94
C THR A 216 19.88 -10.77 2.86
N LYS A 217 20.59 -9.65 3.07
CA LYS A 217 21.69 -9.62 4.03
C LYS A 217 21.13 -9.82 5.45
N PRO A 218 21.76 -10.66 6.27
CA PRO A 218 21.39 -10.77 7.67
C PRO A 218 21.40 -9.38 8.34
N ASN A 219 20.46 -9.11 9.22
CA ASN A 219 20.29 -7.84 9.93
C ASN A 219 20.05 -6.59 9.05
N HIS A 220 19.57 -6.77 7.80
CA HIS A 220 19.18 -5.68 6.91
C HIS A 220 17.71 -5.81 6.45
N PRO A 221 16.72 -5.66 7.35
CA PRO A 221 15.30 -5.89 7.05
C PRO A 221 14.76 -4.98 5.93
N TRP A 222 15.33 -3.80 5.74
CA TRP A 222 14.89 -2.87 4.69
C TRP A 222 15.09 -3.38 3.25
N THR A 223 15.88 -4.43 3.01
CA THR A 223 16.08 -5.00 1.68
C THR A 223 14.83 -5.71 1.17
N ASN A 224 13.99 -6.26 2.05
CA ASN A 224 12.75 -6.96 1.70
C ASN A 224 11.47 -6.11 1.91
N GLY A 225 11.63 -4.84 2.29
CA GLY A 225 10.51 -3.98 2.69
C GLY A 225 9.40 -3.77 1.66
N GLN A 226 9.58 -4.14 0.39
CA GLN A 226 8.51 -4.07 -0.61
C GLN A 226 7.54 -5.23 -0.48
N VAL A 227 8.03 -6.45 -0.38
CA VAL A 227 7.18 -7.63 -0.22
C VAL A 227 6.56 -7.69 1.18
N GLU A 228 7.30 -7.28 2.22
CA GLU A 228 6.73 -7.14 3.58
C GLU A 228 5.55 -6.15 3.60
N ARG A 229 5.68 -5.01 2.89
CA ARG A 229 4.58 -4.06 2.72
C ARG A 229 3.42 -4.67 1.94
N MET A 230 3.70 -5.48 0.92
CA MET A 230 2.67 -6.18 0.16
C MET A 230 1.97 -7.22 1.04
N ASN A 231 2.72 -8.03 1.80
CA ASN A 231 2.16 -8.97 2.77
C ASN A 231 1.24 -8.28 3.77
N ARG A 232 1.68 -7.12 4.32
CA ARG A 232 0.84 -6.31 5.21
C ARG A 232 -0.42 -5.84 4.50
N THR A 233 -0.30 -5.31 3.28
CA THR A 233 -1.43 -4.80 2.49
C THR A 233 -2.44 -5.91 2.19
N ILE A 234 -1.97 -7.11 1.83
CA ILE A 234 -2.83 -8.28 1.62
C ILE A 234 -3.55 -8.65 2.93
N LYS A 235 -2.80 -8.81 4.03
CA LYS A 235 -3.37 -9.17 5.33
C LYS A 235 -4.41 -8.15 5.81
N ASP A 236 -4.13 -6.86 5.62
CA ASP A 236 -5.06 -5.78 6.01
C ASP A 236 -6.33 -5.77 5.15
N ALA A 237 -6.22 -6.14 3.87
CA ALA A 237 -7.35 -6.17 2.94
C ALA A 237 -8.17 -7.46 3.01
N THR A 238 -7.60 -8.56 3.49
CA THR A 238 -8.23 -9.88 3.56
C THR A 238 -8.48 -10.31 5.01
N VAL A 239 -7.49 -10.94 5.63
CA VAL A 239 -7.62 -11.62 6.95
C VAL A 239 -8.03 -10.68 8.09
N LYS A 240 -7.51 -9.44 8.10
CA LYS A 240 -7.84 -8.49 9.17
C LYS A 240 -9.18 -7.78 8.95
N ARG A 241 -9.62 -7.67 7.71
CA ARG A 241 -10.88 -7.01 7.36
C ARG A 241 -12.07 -7.97 7.43
N TYR A 242 -11.85 -9.20 7.01
CA TYR A 242 -12.86 -10.25 6.97
C TYR A 242 -12.36 -11.37 7.88
N HIS A 243 -13.11 -11.72 8.91
CA HIS A 243 -12.86 -12.92 9.70
C HIS A 243 -13.27 -14.12 8.85
N CYS A 244 -12.38 -14.58 7.97
CA CYS A 244 -12.66 -15.69 7.08
C CYS A 244 -12.90 -16.97 7.90
N GLY A 245 -14.07 -17.56 7.70
CA GLY A 245 -14.46 -18.82 8.35
C GLY A 245 -13.74 -20.03 7.76
N SER A 246 -13.46 -20.00 6.44
CA SER A 246 -12.84 -21.12 5.72
C SER A 246 -11.59 -20.70 4.94
N HIS A 247 -10.80 -21.70 4.52
CA HIS A 247 -9.67 -21.52 3.62
C HIS A 247 -10.14 -21.06 2.22
N ASP A 248 -11.26 -21.59 1.73
CA ASP A 248 -11.82 -21.23 0.42
C ASP A 248 -12.28 -19.77 0.37
N GLU A 249 -12.91 -19.30 1.46
CA GLU A 249 -13.30 -17.89 1.57
C GLU A 249 -12.06 -16.96 1.52
N LEU A 250 -11.00 -17.30 2.24
CA LEU A 250 -9.76 -16.54 2.20
C LEU A 250 -9.12 -16.58 0.82
N LEU A 251 -9.12 -17.74 0.14
CA LEU A 251 -8.60 -17.87 -1.22
C LEU A 251 -9.35 -16.96 -2.19
N HIS A 252 -10.68 -16.98 -2.14
CA HIS A 252 -11.53 -16.13 -2.97
C HIS A 252 -11.25 -14.63 -2.73
N HIS A 253 -11.16 -14.20 -1.48
CA HIS A 253 -10.80 -12.82 -1.14
C HIS A 253 -9.40 -12.44 -1.60
N LEU A 254 -8.43 -13.34 -1.51
CA LEU A 254 -7.06 -13.12 -1.99
C LEU A 254 -7.05 -12.91 -3.50
N GLN A 255 -7.77 -13.76 -4.26
CA GLN A 255 -7.87 -13.64 -5.72
C GLN A 255 -8.45 -12.30 -6.14
N LEU A 256 -9.62 -11.93 -5.57
CA LEU A 256 -10.25 -10.64 -5.84
C LEU A 256 -9.34 -9.46 -5.48
N PHE A 257 -8.60 -9.57 -4.37
CA PHE A 257 -7.68 -8.52 -3.97
C PHE A 257 -6.51 -8.37 -4.96
N ILE A 258 -5.88 -9.47 -5.37
CA ILE A 258 -4.73 -9.44 -6.30
C ILE A 258 -5.16 -8.90 -7.67
N ASP A 259 -6.33 -9.29 -8.16
CA ASP A 259 -6.90 -8.77 -9.41
C ASP A 259 -7.17 -7.26 -9.30
N ALA A 260 -7.84 -6.84 -8.25
CA ALA A 260 -8.10 -5.43 -8.00
C ALA A 260 -6.79 -4.62 -7.83
N TYR A 261 -5.77 -5.20 -7.19
CA TYR A 261 -4.48 -4.56 -7.02
C TYR A 261 -3.75 -4.41 -8.36
N ASN A 262 -3.66 -5.46 -9.16
CA ASN A 262 -2.93 -5.44 -10.41
C ASN A 262 -3.62 -4.62 -11.51
N HIS A 263 -4.95 -4.68 -11.61
CA HIS A 263 -5.70 -4.11 -12.71
C HIS A 263 -6.43 -2.81 -12.34
N GLY A 264 -6.84 -2.63 -11.10
CA GLY A 264 -7.67 -1.50 -10.65
C GLY A 264 -6.91 -0.44 -9.86
N ARG A 265 -6.00 -0.84 -8.97
CA ARG A 265 -5.34 0.08 -8.05
C ARG A 265 -4.27 0.93 -8.74
N ARG A 266 -4.46 2.25 -8.73
CA ARG A 266 -3.50 3.22 -9.27
C ARG A 266 -2.49 3.59 -8.20
N LEU A 267 -1.19 3.46 -8.52
CA LEU A 267 -0.11 3.68 -7.56
C LEU A 267 0.63 4.97 -7.85
N LYS A 268 0.89 5.76 -6.80
CA LYS A 268 1.72 6.96 -6.89
C LYS A 268 3.12 6.67 -7.42
N THR A 269 3.72 5.56 -6.98
CA THR A 269 5.06 5.13 -7.43
C THR A 269 5.12 4.83 -8.92
N LEU A 270 3.99 4.53 -9.54
CA LEU A 270 3.82 4.31 -10.97
C LEU A 270 3.18 5.54 -11.69
N ARG A 271 3.24 6.71 -11.07
CA ARG A 271 2.66 7.95 -11.60
C ARG A 271 1.17 7.83 -11.95
N GLY A 272 0.41 7.10 -11.13
CA GLY A 272 -1.02 6.91 -11.32
C GLY A 272 -1.40 5.76 -12.27
N LEU A 273 -0.44 4.97 -12.74
CA LEU A 273 -0.72 3.74 -13.46
C LEU A 273 -1.03 2.59 -12.49
N THR A 274 -1.82 1.62 -12.96
CA THR A 274 -1.92 0.33 -12.28
C THR A 274 -0.68 -0.51 -12.56
N PRO A 275 -0.35 -1.53 -11.74
CA PRO A 275 0.73 -2.45 -12.01
C PRO A 275 0.67 -3.02 -13.44
N TYR A 276 -0.49 -3.52 -13.86
CA TYR A 276 -0.68 -4.08 -15.19
C TYR A 276 -0.51 -3.04 -16.31
N LYS A 277 -1.05 -1.81 -16.16
CA LYS A 277 -0.82 -0.73 -17.13
C LYS A 277 0.64 -0.35 -17.25
N ASN A 278 1.40 -0.44 -16.14
CA ASN A 278 2.84 -0.23 -16.19
C ASN A 278 3.57 -1.35 -16.93
N VAL A 279 3.14 -2.61 -16.77
CA VAL A 279 3.63 -3.75 -17.56
C VAL A 279 3.38 -3.51 -19.05
N ALA A 280 2.15 -3.17 -19.44
CA ALA A 280 1.78 -2.88 -20.84
C ALA A 280 2.59 -1.71 -21.42
N ARG A 281 2.81 -0.63 -20.66
CA ARG A 281 3.66 0.49 -21.09
C ARG A 281 5.10 0.03 -21.30
N THR A 282 5.67 -0.75 -20.36
CA THR A 282 7.04 -1.26 -20.50
C THR A 282 7.18 -2.17 -21.72
N TRP A 283 6.14 -2.94 -22.07
CA TRP A 283 6.14 -3.72 -23.31
C TRP A 283 6.20 -2.81 -24.56
N THR A 284 5.48 -1.70 -24.57
CA THR A 284 5.56 -0.74 -25.67
C THR A 284 6.95 -0.09 -25.79
N GLU A 285 7.63 0.15 -24.65
CA GLU A 285 8.97 0.74 -24.60
C GLU A 285 10.07 -0.28 -24.96
N ASP A 286 9.95 -1.53 -24.52
CA ASP A 286 10.97 -2.59 -24.73
C ASP A 286 10.29 -3.99 -24.83
N PRO A 287 9.74 -4.37 -26.00
CA PRO A 287 9.10 -5.66 -26.20
C PRO A 287 10.05 -6.87 -26.03
N SER A 288 11.36 -6.66 -26.20
CA SER A 288 12.36 -7.76 -26.15
C SER A 288 12.45 -8.45 -24.78
N ARG A 289 11.97 -7.79 -23.73
CA ARG A 289 11.92 -8.35 -22.38
C ARG A 289 10.76 -9.31 -22.15
N PHE A 290 9.82 -9.37 -23.07
CA PHE A 290 8.57 -10.10 -22.91
C PHE A 290 8.60 -11.43 -23.65
N LYS A 291 7.98 -12.44 -23.03
CA LYS A 291 7.78 -13.78 -23.59
C LYS A 291 6.54 -13.82 -24.49
N ILE A 292 5.51 -13.11 -24.06
CA ILE A 292 4.22 -13.02 -24.75
C ILE A 292 3.71 -11.58 -24.68
N HIS A 293 2.83 -11.23 -25.60
CA HIS A 293 2.16 -9.94 -25.59
C HIS A 293 1.27 -9.80 -24.33
N PRO A 294 1.41 -8.75 -23.52
CA PRO A 294 0.66 -8.62 -22.26
C PRO A 294 -0.86 -8.69 -22.42
N TYR A 295 -1.42 -8.21 -23.54
CA TYR A 295 -2.87 -8.28 -23.80
C TYR A 295 -3.40 -9.69 -24.09
N HIS A 296 -2.52 -10.64 -24.42
CA HIS A 296 -2.88 -12.06 -24.55
C HIS A 296 -2.69 -12.83 -23.26
N HIS A 297 -2.23 -12.15 -22.23
CA HIS A 297 -2.09 -12.71 -20.90
C HIS A 297 -3.47 -12.71 -20.23
N THR A 298 -4.20 -13.80 -20.31
CA THR A 298 -5.34 -14.06 -19.45
C THR A 298 -4.81 -14.38 -18.06
N SER A 299 -5.21 -13.61 -17.06
CA SER A 299 -4.91 -13.85 -15.65
C SER A 299 -5.62 -15.12 -15.17
N GLY A 300 -5.22 -16.25 -15.72
CA GLY A 300 -5.69 -17.57 -15.35
C GLY A 300 -4.74 -18.19 -14.34
N LEU A 301 -4.74 -17.62 -13.15
CA LEU A 301 -4.06 -18.22 -12.03
C LEU A 301 -5.02 -18.63 -11.01
N ASN A 302 -5.65 -19.72 -11.23
CA ASN A 302 -6.31 -20.43 -10.14
C ASN A 302 -7.28 -21.43 -10.76
N SER A 303 -6.73 -22.44 -11.38
CA SER A 303 -7.36 -23.76 -11.44
C SER A 303 -6.64 -24.64 -10.45
#